data_108192e34feb1aeeb622c5c703e2e726
#
_entry.id   108192e34feb1aeeb622c5c703e2e726
#
_cell.length_a   1.000
_cell.length_b   1.000
_cell.length_c   1.000
_cell.angle_alpha   90.00
_cell.angle_beta   90.00
_cell.angle_gamma   90.00
#
_symmetry.space_group_name_H-M   'P 1'
#
loop_
_entity.id
_entity.type
_entity.pdbx_description
1 polymer ?
#
loop_
_entity_poly.entity_id
_entity_poly.type
_entity_poly.pdbx_seq_one_letter_code
_entity_poly.pdbx_strand_id
1 'polypeptide(L)'
;RGAIVGRQCSLKSKAVVFEGAIIGDGSVIDEAAVIHPGVKIWPDKEVEAGATVKTSIIWGSQGRRVLFGRYGVTGLVNVDLTPEFAARLGAAFAATLPQGATVTTNRDPHRSPRMIKRAIIAGLPSAGVSVMDLSEVPIPVARYITGQSTAQGGVHVRLSPFDNRVVDIKFFDENGQDLSKDDERNVERVFFREDFRRVYLDEIGTIGYAEHARERYTEDFMGHINVGAIRRANPYCVVDYANAPTAGVFSPILADLNVQVVALNAAVEETKMSIRTEEFQHSLGQLAQICEVLETAIGARLDVGGERVYVVDDLGRSVSGVMLTAAVAIMALRSRGGGVLVIPDTLPNVMEKI
;
A
#
# COMPACT_ATOMS: atom_id res chain seq x y z
N ARG A 1 -16.04 -31.03 -25.51
CA ARG A 1 -17.14 -30.83 -26.51
C ARG A 1 -17.99 -29.64 -26.04
N GLY A 2 -18.38 -28.72 -26.98
CA GLY A 2 -19.30 -27.62 -26.65
C GLY A 2 -18.64 -26.34 -26.11
N ALA A 3 -17.32 -26.23 -26.06
CA ALA A 3 -16.64 -24.95 -25.84
C ALA A 3 -16.58 -24.13 -27.14
N ILE A 4 -16.73 -22.82 -27.05
CA ILE A 4 -16.64 -21.89 -28.18
C ILE A 4 -15.40 -21.01 -27.94
N VAL A 5 -14.55 -20.92 -28.97
CA VAL A 5 -13.36 -20.07 -28.96
C VAL A 5 -13.50 -19.06 -30.13
N GLY A 6 -13.38 -17.81 -29.81
CA GLY A 6 -13.45 -16.68 -30.73
C GLY A 6 -12.24 -16.59 -31.64
N ARG A 7 -12.19 -15.51 -32.43
CA ARG A 7 -11.11 -15.28 -33.39
C ARG A 7 -9.87 -14.75 -32.73
N GLN A 8 -8.68 -15.06 -33.30
CA GLN A 8 -7.38 -14.55 -32.83
C GLN A 8 -7.09 -14.87 -31.37
N CYS A 9 -7.72 -15.89 -30.78
CA CYS A 9 -7.41 -16.35 -29.43
C CYS A 9 -6.10 -17.16 -29.44
N SER A 10 -5.32 -16.99 -28.36
CA SER A 10 -4.11 -17.79 -28.10
C SER A 10 -4.37 -18.73 -26.93
N LEU A 11 -4.41 -20.04 -27.20
CA LEU A 11 -4.49 -21.07 -26.18
C LEU A 11 -3.10 -21.71 -26.08
N LYS A 12 -2.44 -21.52 -24.94
CA LYS A 12 -1.08 -22.04 -24.72
C LYS A 12 -1.09 -23.50 -24.30
N SER A 13 0.11 -24.08 -24.17
CA SER A 13 0.26 -25.51 -23.85
C SER A 13 -0.46 -25.87 -22.56
N LYS A 14 -1.06 -27.07 -22.52
CA LYS A 14 -1.79 -27.61 -21.37
C LYS A 14 -2.96 -26.75 -20.84
N ALA A 15 -3.37 -25.70 -21.55
CA ALA A 15 -4.60 -24.98 -21.23
C ALA A 15 -5.82 -25.91 -21.36
N VAL A 16 -6.71 -25.91 -20.39
CA VAL A 16 -7.91 -26.74 -20.34
C VAL A 16 -9.14 -25.88 -20.39
N VAL A 17 -9.99 -26.09 -21.40
CA VAL A 17 -11.26 -25.37 -21.56
C VAL A 17 -12.39 -26.39 -21.47
N PHE A 18 -13.22 -26.29 -20.45
CA PHE A 18 -14.32 -27.21 -20.22
C PHE A 18 -15.54 -26.89 -21.09
N GLU A 19 -16.49 -27.79 -21.09
CA GLU A 19 -17.71 -27.71 -21.88
C GLU A 19 -18.56 -26.46 -21.56
N GLY A 20 -19.19 -25.90 -22.58
CA GLY A 20 -20.03 -24.70 -22.45
C GLY A 20 -19.26 -23.41 -22.18
N ALA A 21 -17.92 -23.45 -22.03
CA ALA A 21 -17.12 -22.24 -21.91
C ALA A 21 -17.08 -21.48 -23.24
N ILE A 22 -17.09 -20.14 -23.16
CA ILE A 22 -17.00 -19.25 -24.33
C ILE A 22 -15.80 -18.31 -24.13
N ILE A 23 -14.88 -18.31 -25.08
CA ILE A 23 -13.71 -17.42 -25.08
C ILE A 23 -13.90 -16.40 -26.22
N GLY A 24 -13.97 -15.12 -25.84
CA GLY A 24 -14.13 -14.00 -26.76
C GLY A 24 -12.87 -13.71 -27.58
N ASP A 25 -13.06 -13.01 -28.70
CA ASP A 25 -11.99 -12.68 -29.64
C ASP A 25 -10.77 -12.04 -28.99
N GLY A 26 -9.57 -12.30 -29.53
CA GLY A 26 -8.32 -11.69 -29.07
C GLY A 26 -7.81 -12.14 -27.70
N SER A 27 -8.50 -13.05 -27.02
CA SER A 27 -8.13 -13.46 -25.65
C SER A 27 -6.96 -14.43 -25.64
N VAL A 28 -6.14 -14.33 -24.57
CA VAL A 28 -4.99 -15.20 -24.32
C VAL A 28 -5.27 -16.08 -23.12
N ILE A 29 -5.19 -17.39 -23.28
CA ILE A 29 -5.29 -18.38 -22.21
C ILE A 29 -3.91 -19.02 -22.07
N ASP A 30 -3.21 -18.66 -21.00
CA ASP A 30 -1.83 -19.06 -20.83
C ASP A 30 -1.66 -20.52 -20.38
N GLU A 31 -0.40 -20.96 -20.23
CA GLU A 31 -0.04 -22.33 -20.03
C GLU A 31 -0.69 -22.93 -18.77
N ALA A 32 -1.23 -24.14 -18.91
CA ALA A 32 -1.88 -24.89 -17.83
C ALA A 32 -3.06 -24.14 -17.13
N ALA A 33 -3.60 -23.07 -17.75
CA ALA A 33 -4.79 -22.41 -17.24
C ALA A 33 -6.04 -23.30 -17.43
N VAL A 34 -6.98 -23.22 -16.49
CA VAL A 34 -8.18 -24.05 -16.46
C VAL A 34 -9.42 -23.17 -16.48
N ILE A 35 -10.22 -23.32 -17.52
CA ILE A 35 -11.50 -22.61 -17.68
C ILE A 35 -12.64 -23.57 -17.38
N HIS A 36 -13.39 -23.30 -16.31
CA HIS A 36 -14.49 -24.15 -15.85
C HIS A 36 -15.70 -24.16 -16.79
N PRO A 37 -16.61 -25.15 -16.64
CA PRO A 37 -17.82 -25.24 -17.46
C PRO A 37 -18.67 -23.99 -17.41
N GLY A 38 -19.21 -23.56 -18.59
CA GLY A 38 -20.12 -22.42 -18.70
C GLY A 38 -19.53 -21.04 -18.49
N VAL A 39 -18.23 -20.94 -18.21
CA VAL A 39 -17.52 -19.67 -18.04
C VAL A 39 -17.47 -18.91 -19.37
N LYS A 40 -17.75 -17.60 -19.33
CA LYS A 40 -17.65 -16.69 -20.47
C LYS A 40 -16.49 -15.73 -20.27
N ILE A 41 -15.51 -15.77 -21.14
CA ILE A 41 -14.38 -14.83 -21.19
C ILE A 41 -14.67 -13.86 -22.32
N TRP A 42 -14.82 -12.57 -22.00
CA TRP A 42 -15.09 -11.53 -23.00
C TRP A 42 -13.85 -11.24 -23.83
N PRO A 43 -13.99 -10.54 -24.98
CA PRO A 43 -12.86 -10.24 -25.87
C PRO A 43 -11.70 -9.54 -25.19
N ASP A 44 -10.49 -9.74 -25.71
CA ASP A 44 -9.24 -9.09 -25.29
C ASP A 44 -8.91 -9.29 -23.80
N LYS A 45 -9.15 -10.51 -23.28
CA LYS A 45 -8.80 -10.90 -21.91
C LYS A 45 -7.59 -11.83 -21.89
N GLU A 46 -6.82 -11.71 -20.79
CA GLU A 46 -5.69 -12.57 -20.51
C GLU A 46 -5.95 -13.39 -19.24
N VAL A 47 -5.73 -14.70 -19.34
CA VAL A 47 -5.80 -15.63 -18.22
C VAL A 47 -4.39 -16.13 -17.95
N GLU A 48 -3.86 -15.82 -16.78
CA GLU A 48 -2.48 -16.14 -16.38
C GLU A 48 -2.20 -17.65 -16.36
N ALA A 49 -0.95 -18.00 -16.55
CA ALA A 49 -0.50 -19.40 -16.55
C ALA A 49 -0.88 -20.11 -15.24
N GLY A 50 -1.52 -21.29 -15.36
CA GLY A 50 -1.98 -22.09 -14.25
C GLY A 50 -3.14 -21.51 -13.45
N ALA A 51 -3.76 -20.44 -13.90
CA ALA A 51 -4.94 -19.88 -13.25
C ALA A 51 -6.17 -20.79 -13.45
N THR A 52 -7.06 -20.83 -12.44
CA THR A 52 -8.33 -21.56 -12.51
C THR A 52 -9.48 -20.56 -12.48
N VAL A 53 -10.20 -20.45 -13.61
CA VAL A 53 -11.32 -19.52 -13.81
C VAL A 53 -12.63 -20.24 -13.61
N LYS A 54 -13.33 -19.91 -12.51
CA LYS A 54 -14.64 -20.50 -12.14
C LYS A 54 -15.82 -19.59 -12.46
N THR A 55 -15.55 -18.28 -12.65
CA THR A 55 -16.58 -17.27 -12.94
C THR A 55 -16.27 -16.55 -14.22
N SER A 56 -17.30 -16.04 -14.92
CA SER A 56 -17.11 -15.34 -16.19
C SER A 56 -16.30 -14.05 -16.02
N ILE A 57 -15.34 -13.83 -16.92
CA ILE A 57 -14.50 -12.62 -16.99
C ILE A 57 -15.15 -11.66 -17.98
N ILE A 58 -15.88 -10.69 -17.47
CA ILE A 58 -16.55 -9.65 -18.26
C ILE A 58 -15.70 -8.37 -18.21
N TRP A 59 -15.34 -7.97 -17.00
CA TRP A 59 -14.52 -6.79 -16.69
C TRP A 59 -13.30 -7.23 -15.89
N GLY A 60 -12.14 -6.61 -16.14
CA GLY A 60 -10.91 -6.89 -15.41
C GLY A 60 -10.24 -8.21 -15.78
N SER A 61 -9.26 -8.58 -15.00
CA SER A 61 -8.50 -9.83 -15.08
C SER A 61 -8.80 -10.73 -13.88
N GLN A 62 -9.91 -11.46 -13.93
CA GLN A 62 -10.21 -12.48 -12.89
C GLN A 62 -9.39 -13.77 -13.05
N GLY A 63 -8.59 -13.87 -14.10
CA GLY A 63 -7.71 -14.99 -14.39
C GLY A 63 -6.34 -14.90 -13.73
N ARG A 64 -6.21 -14.21 -12.58
CA ARG A 64 -4.96 -14.09 -11.84
C ARG A 64 -4.68 -15.36 -11.04
N ARG A 65 -3.43 -15.78 -11.04
CA ARG A 65 -2.90 -16.82 -10.15
C ARG A 65 -2.29 -16.23 -8.88
N VAL A 66 -1.79 -15.00 -8.96
CA VAL A 66 -1.10 -14.29 -7.90
C VAL A 66 -1.88 -13.01 -7.60
N LEU A 67 -2.17 -12.77 -6.31
CA LEU A 67 -2.84 -11.55 -5.87
C LEU A 67 -1.82 -10.47 -5.49
N PHE A 68 -0.76 -10.88 -4.78
CA PHE A 68 0.20 -9.95 -4.20
C PHE A 68 1.30 -9.60 -5.20
N GLY A 69 1.40 -8.32 -5.52
CA GLY A 69 2.49 -7.72 -6.27
C GLY A 69 3.46 -6.98 -5.36
N ARG A 70 4.26 -6.09 -5.95
CA ARG A 70 5.24 -5.27 -5.23
C ARG A 70 4.62 -4.35 -4.16
N TYR A 71 3.38 -3.91 -4.36
CA TYR A 71 2.70 -2.93 -3.51
C TYR A 71 1.49 -3.52 -2.77
N GLY A 72 1.45 -4.84 -2.60
CA GLY A 72 0.30 -5.56 -2.09
C GLY A 72 -0.65 -5.99 -3.21
N VAL A 73 -1.93 -6.02 -2.97
CA VAL A 73 -2.93 -6.36 -3.99
C VAL A 73 -3.34 -5.10 -4.73
N THR A 74 -2.96 -5.00 -6.00
CA THR A 74 -3.11 -3.80 -6.83
C THR A 74 -4.07 -4.05 -8.00
N GLY A 75 -4.91 -3.08 -8.34
CA GLY A 75 -5.78 -3.18 -9.50
C GLY A 75 -6.61 -1.93 -9.78
N LEU A 76 -7.25 -1.93 -10.95
CA LEU A 76 -8.19 -0.89 -11.37
C LEU A 76 -9.48 -0.99 -10.54
N VAL A 77 -9.92 0.14 -9.99
CA VAL A 77 -11.15 0.21 -9.19
C VAL A 77 -12.38 -0.10 -10.04
N ASN A 78 -13.30 -0.91 -9.51
CA ASN A 78 -14.51 -1.41 -10.16
C ASN A 78 -14.27 -2.25 -11.43
N VAL A 79 -13.03 -2.60 -11.71
CA VAL A 79 -12.64 -3.48 -12.82
C VAL A 79 -11.97 -4.73 -12.23
N ASP A 80 -10.79 -4.55 -11.62
CA ASP A 80 -10.05 -5.63 -10.95
C ASP A 80 -10.41 -5.73 -9.47
N LEU A 81 -10.52 -4.57 -8.81
CA LEU A 81 -10.86 -4.44 -7.40
C LEU A 81 -12.29 -3.93 -7.27
N THR A 82 -13.24 -4.87 -7.21
CA THR A 82 -14.65 -4.59 -6.91
C THR A 82 -14.92 -4.72 -5.41
N PRO A 83 -16.04 -4.19 -4.89
CA PRO A 83 -16.43 -4.40 -3.49
C PRO A 83 -16.55 -5.89 -3.12
N GLU A 84 -17.07 -6.74 -4.01
CA GLU A 84 -17.19 -8.18 -3.80
C GLU A 84 -15.82 -8.85 -3.69
N PHE A 85 -14.89 -8.49 -4.58
CA PHE A 85 -13.50 -8.94 -4.50
C PHE A 85 -12.86 -8.55 -3.17
N ALA A 86 -13.02 -7.29 -2.77
CA ALA A 86 -12.45 -6.75 -1.54
C ALA A 86 -13.02 -7.43 -0.27
N ALA A 87 -14.33 -7.70 -0.25
CA ALA A 87 -14.96 -8.43 0.85
C ALA A 87 -14.43 -9.88 0.95
N ARG A 88 -14.29 -10.56 -0.18
CA ARG A 88 -13.68 -11.91 -0.24
C ARG A 88 -12.21 -11.89 0.21
N LEU A 89 -11.45 -10.87 -0.21
CA LEU A 89 -10.05 -10.70 0.20
C LEU A 89 -9.93 -10.46 1.71
N GLY A 90 -10.82 -9.65 2.29
CA GLY A 90 -10.91 -9.47 3.74
C GLY A 90 -11.22 -10.77 4.48
N ALA A 91 -12.19 -11.56 3.98
CA ALA A 91 -12.51 -12.86 4.55
C ALA A 91 -11.36 -13.87 4.40
N ALA A 92 -10.62 -13.84 3.30
CA ALA A 92 -9.45 -14.70 3.09
C ALA A 92 -8.33 -14.36 4.08
N PHE A 93 -8.00 -13.07 4.25
CA PHE A 93 -7.01 -12.64 5.23
C PHE A 93 -7.44 -13.02 6.66
N ALA A 94 -8.68 -12.76 7.03
CA ALA A 94 -9.21 -13.16 8.34
C ALA A 94 -9.13 -14.67 8.60
N ALA A 95 -9.33 -15.50 7.58
CA ALA A 95 -9.25 -16.95 7.72
C ALA A 95 -7.83 -17.47 7.96
N THR A 96 -6.79 -16.68 7.65
CA THR A 96 -5.39 -17.01 7.99
C THR A 96 -5.00 -16.64 9.42
N LEU A 97 -5.83 -15.82 10.09
CA LEU A 97 -5.61 -15.38 11.47
C LEU A 97 -6.41 -16.23 12.48
N PRO A 98 -6.02 -16.26 13.77
CA PRO A 98 -6.83 -16.90 14.80
C PRO A 98 -8.25 -16.31 14.87
N GLN A 99 -9.22 -17.14 15.26
CA GLN A 99 -10.55 -16.65 15.59
C GLN A 99 -10.49 -15.72 16.80
N GLY A 100 -11.27 -14.64 16.78
CA GLY A 100 -11.20 -13.59 17.80
C GLY A 100 -10.02 -12.61 17.65
N ALA A 101 -9.18 -12.79 16.64
CA ALA A 101 -8.12 -11.82 16.32
C ALA A 101 -8.70 -10.42 16.05
N THR A 102 -7.86 -9.41 16.21
CA THR A 102 -8.17 -8.03 15.84
C THR A 102 -7.27 -7.57 14.70
N VAL A 103 -7.80 -6.89 13.70
CA VAL A 103 -7.08 -6.33 12.56
C VAL A 103 -7.28 -4.83 12.52
N THR A 104 -6.20 -4.07 12.40
CA THR A 104 -6.29 -2.63 12.14
C THR A 104 -6.66 -2.36 10.69
N THR A 105 -7.48 -1.35 10.44
CA THR A 105 -7.81 -0.93 9.07
C THR A 105 -7.68 0.58 8.92
N ASN A 106 -7.06 1.04 7.84
CA ASN A 106 -7.01 2.45 7.53
C ASN A 106 -7.00 2.69 6.01
N ARG A 107 -7.05 3.94 5.60
CA ARG A 107 -7.14 4.32 4.19
C ARG A 107 -6.65 5.73 3.92
N ASP A 108 -6.40 6.00 2.65
CA ASP A 108 -6.31 7.35 2.15
C ASP A 108 -7.69 8.06 2.14
N PRO A 109 -7.72 9.40 2.11
CA PRO A 109 -8.97 10.19 2.08
C PRO A 109 -9.82 9.93 0.83
N HIS A 110 -9.23 9.57 -0.31
CA HIS A 110 -9.92 9.43 -1.59
C HIS A 110 -11.11 8.43 -1.53
N ARG A 111 -12.16 8.72 -2.32
CA ARG A 111 -13.41 7.94 -2.36
C ARG A 111 -13.21 6.46 -2.71
N SER A 112 -12.25 6.13 -3.58
CA SER A 112 -12.01 4.74 -4.01
C SER A 112 -11.44 3.88 -2.89
N PRO A 113 -10.36 4.25 -2.17
CA PRO A 113 -9.92 3.57 -0.96
C PRO A 113 -11.00 3.46 0.10
N ARG A 114 -11.85 4.51 0.25
CA ARG A 114 -12.97 4.48 1.20
C ARG A 114 -13.96 3.37 0.89
N MET A 115 -14.33 3.19 -0.37
CA MET A 115 -15.25 2.15 -0.81
C MET A 115 -14.63 0.75 -0.59
N ILE A 116 -13.42 0.54 -1.06
CA ILE A 116 -12.72 -0.75 -0.97
C ILE A 116 -12.47 -1.14 0.50
N LYS A 117 -12.02 -0.22 1.35
CA LYS A 117 -11.84 -0.48 2.79
C LYS A 117 -13.14 -0.93 3.45
N ARG A 118 -14.27 -0.29 3.16
CA ARG A 118 -15.58 -0.70 3.72
C ARG A 118 -15.96 -2.12 3.34
N ALA A 119 -15.65 -2.52 2.12
CA ALA A 119 -15.89 -3.88 1.66
C ALA A 119 -14.98 -4.89 2.39
N ILE A 120 -13.69 -4.57 2.58
CA ILE A 120 -12.76 -5.38 3.38
C ILE A 120 -13.27 -5.54 4.81
N ILE A 121 -13.70 -4.43 5.45
CA ILE A 121 -14.26 -4.43 6.81
C ILE A 121 -15.50 -5.33 6.90
N ALA A 122 -16.30 -5.46 5.87
CA ALA A 122 -17.42 -6.40 5.86
C ALA A 122 -16.95 -7.87 5.82
N GLY A 123 -15.84 -8.14 5.16
CA GLY A 123 -15.26 -9.49 5.05
C GLY A 123 -14.62 -10.01 6.34
N LEU A 124 -13.88 -9.16 7.06
CA LEU A 124 -13.13 -9.53 8.27
C LEU A 124 -14.03 -10.11 9.38
N PRO A 125 -15.10 -9.42 9.83
CA PRO A 125 -15.98 -9.94 10.87
C PRO A 125 -16.71 -11.22 10.49
N SER A 126 -17.02 -11.44 9.22
CA SER A 126 -17.68 -12.65 8.74
C SER A 126 -16.87 -13.93 8.96
N ALA A 127 -15.58 -13.78 9.23
CA ALA A 127 -14.66 -14.87 9.58
C ALA A 127 -14.23 -14.84 11.06
N GLY A 128 -14.94 -14.10 11.92
CA GLY A 128 -14.68 -14.04 13.36
C GLY A 128 -13.48 -13.18 13.75
N VAL A 129 -13.12 -12.18 12.94
CA VAL A 129 -12.01 -11.25 13.22
C VAL A 129 -12.58 -9.86 13.47
N SER A 130 -12.21 -9.26 14.60
CA SER A 130 -12.61 -7.90 14.95
C SER A 130 -11.78 -6.85 14.19
N VAL A 131 -12.37 -5.70 13.99
CA VAL A 131 -11.75 -4.57 13.28
C VAL A 131 -11.52 -3.41 14.22
N MET A 132 -10.29 -2.88 14.25
CA MET A 132 -9.94 -1.60 14.83
C MET A 132 -9.74 -0.59 13.69
N ASP A 133 -10.75 0.24 13.43
CA ASP A 133 -10.70 1.22 12.35
C ASP A 133 -9.94 2.47 12.78
N LEU A 134 -8.80 2.72 12.12
CA LEU A 134 -7.94 3.91 12.30
C LEU A 134 -8.41 5.11 11.46
N SER A 135 -9.48 4.94 10.68
CA SER A 135 -10.02 5.97 9.76
C SER A 135 -9.02 6.39 8.68
N GLU A 136 -8.60 7.64 8.68
CA GLU A 136 -7.71 8.25 7.69
C GLU A 136 -6.41 8.67 8.37
N VAL A 137 -5.42 7.79 8.35
CA VAL A 137 -4.08 8.08 8.87
C VAL A 137 -3.03 7.70 7.83
N PRO A 138 -1.87 8.37 7.82
CA PRO A 138 -0.72 7.95 7.01
C PRO A 138 -0.27 6.53 7.35
N ILE A 139 0.33 5.84 6.39
CA ILE A 139 0.79 4.46 6.56
C ILE A 139 1.72 4.28 7.77
N PRO A 140 2.70 5.15 8.05
CA PRO A 140 3.55 5.01 9.23
C PRO A 140 2.77 4.99 10.55
N VAL A 141 1.72 5.80 10.67
CA VAL A 141 0.84 5.79 11.86
C VAL A 141 0.09 4.46 11.96
N ALA A 142 -0.43 3.96 10.84
CA ALA A 142 -1.14 2.67 10.83
C ALA A 142 -0.21 1.50 11.21
N ARG A 143 1.00 1.45 10.66
CA ARG A 143 2.02 0.44 11.00
C ARG A 143 2.39 0.50 12.48
N TYR A 144 2.63 1.70 12.99
CA TYR A 144 2.94 1.92 14.39
C TYR A 144 1.82 1.44 15.32
N ILE A 145 0.57 1.84 15.07
CA ILE A 145 -0.56 1.42 15.90
C ILE A 145 -0.78 -0.10 15.81
N THR A 146 -0.61 -0.70 14.63
CA THR A 146 -0.67 -2.17 14.48
C THR A 146 0.37 -2.83 15.37
N GLY A 147 1.64 -2.42 15.29
CA GLY A 147 2.74 -3.00 16.06
C GLY A 147 2.72 -2.69 17.56
N GLN A 148 2.03 -1.63 17.99
CA GLN A 148 1.94 -1.24 19.42
C GLN A 148 0.59 -1.64 20.06
N SER A 149 -0.28 -2.32 19.34
CA SER A 149 -1.55 -2.81 19.85
C SER A 149 -1.57 -4.33 20.00
N THR A 150 -2.72 -4.88 20.38
CA THR A 150 -2.95 -6.33 20.39
C THR A 150 -3.46 -6.85 19.04
N ALA A 151 -3.37 -6.06 17.97
CA ALA A 151 -3.77 -6.47 16.64
C ALA A 151 -2.83 -7.55 16.08
N GLN A 152 -3.39 -8.56 15.44
CA GLN A 152 -2.64 -9.64 14.80
C GLN A 152 -2.34 -9.34 13.32
N GLY A 153 -2.67 -8.14 12.88
CA GLY A 153 -2.36 -7.67 11.53
C GLY A 153 -3.05 -6.36 11.21
N GLY A 154 -2.81 -5.86 10.00
CA GLY A 154 -3.39 -4.62 9.54
C GLY A 154 -3.66 -4.60 8.04
N VAL A 155 -4.56 -3.72 7.61
CA VAL A 155 -4.87 -3.48 6.21
C VAL A 155 -4.91 -1.99 5.94
N HIS A 156 -4.15 -1.55 4.95
CA HIS A 156 -4.18 -0.19 4.43
C HIS A 156 -4.64 -0.16 2.98
N VAL A 157 -5.59 0.70 2.66
CA VAL A 157 -6.07 0.91 1.30
C VAL A 157 -5.69 2.31 0.83
N ARG A 158 -4.90 2.39 -0.22
CA ARG A 158 -4.43 3.66 -0.77
C ARG A 158 -4.71 3.82 -2.25
N LEU A 159 -4.77 5.06 -2.70
CA LEU A 159 -4.71 5.39 -4.11
C LEU A 159 -3.27 5.22 -4.61
N SER A 160 -3.10 4.69 -5.83
CA SER A 160 -1.79 4.67 -6.45
C SER A 160 -1.28 6.11 -6.68
N PRO A 161 -0.02 6.42 -6.34
CA PRO A 161 0.50 7.77 -6.46
C PRO A 161 0.62 8.27 -7.92
N PHE A 162 0.62 7.36 -8.92
CA PHE A 162 0.83 7.70 -10.33
C PHE A 162 -0.32 7.32 -11.28
N ASP A 163 -1.38 6.68 -10.76
CA ASP A 163 -2.60 6.37 -11.53
C ASP A 163 -3.83 6.45 -10.61
N ASN A 164 -4.66 7.45 -10.81
CA ASN A 164 -5.86 7.69 -10.00
C ASN A 164 -6.99 6.67 -10.22
N ARG A 165 -6.83 5.71 -11.13
CA ARG A 165 -7.75 4.61 -11.36
C ARG A 165 -7.35 3.35 -10.57
N VAL A 166 -6.12 3.30 -10.08
CA VAL A 166 -5.51 2.15 -9.40
C VAL A 166 -5.55 2.34 -7.91
N VAL A 167 -5.88 1.28 -7.19
CA VAL A 167 -5.82 1.19 -5.73
C VAL A 167 -4.86 0.07 -5.34
N ASP A 168 -4.07 0.30 -4.31
CA ASP A 168 -3.24 -0.70 -3.64
C ASP A 168 -3.87 -1.06 -2.29
N ILE A 169 -3.95 -2.35 -1.99
CA ILE A 169 -4.35 -2.90 -0.69
C ILE A 169 -3.12 -3.53 -0.07
N LYS A 170 -2.59 -2.91 0.96
CA LYS A 170 -1.43 -3.41 1.72
C LYS A 170 -1.89 -4.17 2.95
N PHE A 171 -1.20 -5.25 3.26
CA PHE A 171 -1.43 -6.06 4.46
C PHE A 171 -0.20 -6.03 5.34
N PHE A 172 -0.41 -5.95 6.64
CA PHE A 172 0.63 -5.93 7.66
C PHE A 172 0.50 -7.12 8.59
N ASP A 173 1.63 -7.57 9.13
CA ASP A 173 1.69 -8.51 10.24
C ASP A 173 1.40 -7.81 11.59
N GLU A 174 1.50 -8.55 12.69
CA GLU A 174 1.33 -8.04 14.05
C GLU A 174 2.37 -7.00 14.46
N ASN A 175 3.50 -6.92 13.79
CA ASN A 175 4.56 -5.93 14.03
C ASN A 175 4.39 -4.66 13.16
N GLY A 176 3.35 -4.59 12.33
CA GLY A 176 3.12 -3.52 11.38
C GLY A 176 4.04 -3.57 10.16
N GLN A 177 4.71 -4.70 9.90
CA GLN A 177 5.54 -4.93 8.73
C GLN A 177 4.71 -5.52 7.59
N ASP A 178 5.20 -5.40 6.34
CA ASP A 178 4.55 -6.06 5.22
C ASP A 178 4.55 -7.58 5.44
N LEU A 179 3.49 -8.26 5.01
CA LEU A 179 3.39 -9.71 5.13
C LEU A 179 4.60 -10.42 4.52
N SER A 180 5.03 -11.49 5.15
CA SER A 180 6.02 -12.38 4.56
C SER A 180 5.48 -13.04 3.29
N LYS A 181 6.36 -13.51 2.40
CA LYS A 181 5.92 -14.22 1.18
C LYS A 181 5.15 -15.50 1.47
N ASP A 182 5.36 -16.10 2.62
CA ASP A 182 4.62 -17.29 3.04
C ASP A 182 3.21 -16.93 3.51
N ASP A 183 3.06 -15.82 4.23
CA ASP A 183 1.75 -15.31 4.64
C ASP A 183 0.94 -14.82 3.43
N GLU A 184 1.56 -14.09 2.48
CA GLU A 184 0.91 -13.74 1.21
C GLU A 184 0.36 -14.98 0.50
N ARG A 185 1.18 -16.06 0.35
CA ARG A 185 0.76 -17.34 -0.26
C ARG A 185 -0.38 -18.01 0.51
N ASN A 186 -0.38 -17.91 1.84
CA ASN A 186 -1.46 -18.43 2.66
C ASN A 186 -2.78 -17.72 2.38
N VAL A 187 -2.78 -16.39 2.31
CA VAL A 187 -3.96 -15.59 1.93
C VAL A 187 -4.42 -15.96 0.53
N GLU A 188 -3.50 -16.03 -0.45
CA GLU A 188 -3.81 -16.42 -1.84
C GLU A 188 -4.45 -17.81 -1.91
N ARG A 189 -3.90 -18.78 -1.17
CA ARG A 189 -4.44 -20.14 -1.14
C ARG A 189 -5.88 -20.18 -0.64
N VAL A 190 -6.19 -19.45 0.45
CA VAL A 190 -7.55 -19.36 0.98
C VAL A 190 -8.46 -18.65 -0.02
N PHE A 191 -8.00 -17.55 -0.61
CA PHE A 191 -8.77 -16.76 -1.57
C PHE A 191 -9.16 -17.57 -2.82
N PHE A 192 -8.18 -18.23 -3.46
CA PHE A 192 -8.42 -18.98 -4.69
C PHE A 192 -9.17 -20.31 -4.49
N ARG A 193 -9.01 -20.94 -3.32
CA ARG A 193 -9.80 -22.12 -2.96
C ARG A 193 -11.20 -21.79 -2.47
N GLU A 194 -11.48 -20.53 -2.17
CA GLU A 194 -12.72 -20.07 -1.55
C GLU A 194 -12.98 -20.73 -0.19
N ASP A 195 -11.92 -21.13 0.50
CA ASP A 195 -11.97 -21.83 1.79
C ASP A 195 -12.08 -20.82 2.94
N PHE A 196 -13.09 -19.94 2.84
CA PHE A 196 -13.32 -18.89 3.82
C PHE A 196 -13.92 -19.48 5.09
N ARG A 197 -13.25 -19.24 6.23
CA ARG A 197 -13.88 -19.48 7.52
C ARG A 197 -15.16 -18.67 7.63
N ARG A 198 -16.23 -19.31 8.10
CA ARG A 198 -17.49 -18.66 8.43
C ARG A 198 -17.85 -19.00 9.87
N VAL A 199 -18.31 -18.00 10.62
CA VAL A 199 -18.61 -18.13 12.04
C VAL A 199 -20.09 -17.95 12.29
N TYR A 200 -20.56 -18.43 13.44
CA TYR A 200 -21.94 -18.27 13.88
C TYR A 200 -22.20 -16.85 14.40
N LEU A 201 -23.46 -16.52 14.67
CA LEU A 201 -23.92 -15.17 15.00
C LEU A 201 -23.17 -14.53 16.18
N ASP A 202 -22.89 -15.28 17.21
CA ASP A 202 -22.20 -14.88 18.45
C ASP A 202 -20.67 -14.81 18.32
N GLU A 203 -20.14 -15.32 17.23
CA GLU A 203 -18.69 -15.31 16.93
C GLU A 203 -18.30 -14.26 15.89
N ILE A 204 -19.27 -13.52 15.33
CA ILE A 204 -19.01 -12.44 14.36
C ILE A 204 -18.15 -11.37 15.03
N GLY A 205 -17.04 -10.98 14.37
CA GLY A 205 -16.15 -9.96 14.87
C GLY A 205 -16.83 -8.58 15.01
N THR A 206 -16.34 -7.79 15.94
CA THR A 206 -16.83 -6.42 16.17
C THR A 206 -16.06 -5.41 15.34
N ILE A 207 -16.66 -4.22 15.14
CA ILE A 207 -16.02 -3.09 14.50
C ILE A 207 -15.95 -1.96 15.53
N GLY A 208 -14.72 -1.61 15.91
CA GLY A 208 -14.43 -0.48 16.79
C GLY A 208 -13.55 0.56 16.09
N TYR A 209 -13.45 1.75 16.67
CA TYR A 209 -12.61 2.82 16.18
C TYR A 209 -11.46 3.06 17.15
N ALA A 210 -10.26 3.29 16.63
CA ALA A 210 -9.12 3.67 17.46
C ALA A 210 -9.17 5.18 17.75
N GLU A 211 -9.17 5.50 19.04
CA GLU A 211 -9.06 6.89 19.48
C GLU A 211 -7.58 7.30 19.59
N HIS A 212 -7.31 8.56 19.32
CA HIS A 212 -5.99 9.20 19.55
C HIS A 212 -4.80 8.50 18.84
N ALA A 213 -5.02 7.88 17.66
CA ALA A 213 -3.96 7.18 16.93
C ALA A 213 -2.80 8.11 16.51
N ARG A 214 -3.12 9.34 16.11
CA ARG A 214 -2.13 10.35 15.68
C ARG A 214 -1.34 10.88 16.86
N GLU A 215 -2.01 11.19 17.96
CA GLU A 215 -1.44 11.70 19.19
C GLU A 215 -0.46 10.68 19.79
N ARG A 216 -0.87 9.42 19.91
CA ARG A 216 -0.01 8.33 20.38
C ARG A 216 1.24 8.15 19.52
N TYR A 217 1.09 8.20 18.20
CA TYR A 217 2.23 8.16 17.29
C TYR A 217 3.17 9.35 17.50
N THR A 218 2.63 10.56 17.62
CA THR A 218 3.41 11.78 17.81
C THR A 218 4.18 11.77 19.14
N GLU A 219 3.53 11.38 20.23
CA GLU A 219 4.16 11.27 21.55
C GLU A 219 5.34 10.29 21.55
N ASP A 220 5.14 9.09 20.99
CA ASP A 220 6.18 8.08 20.93
C ASP A 220 7.32 8.50 19.99
N PHE A 221 7.00 9.06 18.82
CA PHE A 221 7.98 9.61 17.89
C PHE A 221 8.87 10.66 18.57
N MET A 222 8.27 11.61 19.31
CA MET A 222 9.00 12.64 20.03
C MET A 222 9.89 12.07 21.14
N GLY A 223 9.50 10.93 21.73
CA GLY A 223 10.31 10.21 22.73
C GLY A 223 11.58 9.56 22.17
N HIS A 224 11.60 9.28 20.85
CA HIS A 224 12.72 8.59 20.20
C HIS A 224 13.72 9.52 19.50
N ILE A 225 13.50 10.83 19.51
CA ILE A 225 14.38 11.81 18.85
C ILE A 225 15.00 12.78 19.87
N ASN A 226 16.13 13.39 19.50
CA ASN A 226 16.77 14.40 20.35
C ASN A 226 16.12 15.78 20.13
N VAL A 227 14.96 16.00 20.75
CA VAL A 227 14.18 17.24 20.67
C VAL A 227 15.02 18.47 21.00
N GLY A 228 15.85 18.39 22.06
CA GLY A 228 16.69 19.52 22.48
C GLY A 228 17.75 19.91 21.43
N ALA A 229 18.34 18.94 20.75
CA ALA A 229 19.31 19.22 19.68
C ALA A 229 18.64 19.87 18.48
N ILE A 230 17.47 19.37 18.05
CA ILE A 230 16.72 19.90 16.91
C ILE A 230 16.26 21.33 17.18
N ARG A 231 15.67 21.58 18.35
CA ARG A 231 15.25 22.94 18.76
C ARG A 231 16.40 23.95 18.78
N ARG A 232 17.58 23.53 19.24
CA ARG A 232 18.78 24.43 19.23
C ARG A 232 19.28 24.69 17.82
N ALA A 233 19.22 23.71 16.95
CA ALA A 233 19.63 23.88 15.55
C ALA A 233 18.68 24.79 14.77
N ASN A 234 17.41 24.86 15.18
CA ASN A 234 16.35 25.70 14.57
C ASN A 234 16.39 25.67 13.04
N PRO A 235 16.30 24.48 12.41
CA PRO A 235 16.47 24.37 10.97
C PRO A 235 15.35 25.07 10.22
N TYR A 236 15.69 25.63 9.05
CA TYR A 236 14.73 26.19 8.11
C TYR A 236 14.60 25.29 6.90
N CYS A 237 13.39 24.81 6.60
CA CYS A 237 13.16 23.85 5.54
C CYS A 237 11.87 24.11 4.75
N VAL A 238 11.77 23.53 3.55
CA VAL A 238 10.56 23.47 2.75
C VAL A 238 10.02 22.05 2.77
N VAL A 239 8.75 21.86 3.11
CA VAL A 239 8.10 20.54 3.09
C VAL A 239 6.90 20.54 2.17
N ASP A 240 6.94 19.73 1.13
CA ASP A 240 5.81 19.46 0.23
C ASP A 240 5.09 18.20 0.69
N TYR A 241 3.85 18.35 1.15
CA TYR A 241 3.00 17.29 1.69
C TYR A 241 2.18 16.54 0.63
N ALA A 242 2.36 16.85 -0.65
CA ALA A 242 1.68 16.16 -1.78
C ALA A 242 0.14 16.11 -1.67
N ASN A 243 -0.48 17.11 -1.05
CA ASN A 243 -1.93 17.16 -0.76
C ASN A 243 -2.47 15.96 0.06
N ALA A 244 -1.61 15.33 0.86
CA ALA A 244 -1.87 14.11 1.58
C ALA A 244 -2.11 14.33 3.09
N PRO A 245 -2.71 13.36 3.81
CA PRO A 245 -2.99 13.46 5.24
C PRO A 245 -1.74 13.51 6.13
N THR A 246 -0.54 13.27 5.57
CA THR A 246 0.74 13.40 6.27
C THR A 246 0.94 14.79 6.89
N ALA A 247 0.40 15.84 6.29
CA ALA A 247 0.44 17.19 6.84
C ALA A 247 -0.19 17.27 8.24
N GLY A 248 -1.31 16.57 8.47
CA GLY A 248 -2.02 16.56 9.75
C GLY A 248 -1.28 15.85 10.88
N VAL A 249 -0.21 15.13 10.59
CA VAL A 249 0.65 14.44 11.58
C VAL A 249 2.00 15.12 11.68
N PHE A 250 2.65 15.37 10.54
CA PHE A 250 4.04 15.81 10.53
C PHE A 250 4.21 17.32 10.79
N SER A 251 3.24 18.18 10.35
CA SER A 251 3.33 19.60 10.65
C SER A 251 3.29 19.92 12.15
N PRO A 252 2.42 19.32 12.98
CA PRO A 252 2.46 19.50 14.43
C PRO A 252 3.80 19.07 15.04
N ILE A 253 4.36 17.93 14.60
CA ILE A 253 5.68 17.45 15.07
C ILE A 253 6.77 18.49 14.78
N LEU A 254 6.81 19.03 13.56
CA LEU A 254 7.80 20.04 13.19
C LEU A 254 7.62 21.35 13.97
N ALA A 255 6.37 21.76 14.25
CA ALA A 255 6.08 22.90 15.09
C ALA A 255 6.57 22.71 16.53
N ASP A 256 6.30 21.55 17.12
CA ASP A 256 6.77 21.17 18.47
C ASP A 256 8.30 21.11 18.54
N LEU A 257 8.97 20.78 17.43
CA LEU A 257 10.42 20.78 17.31
C LEU A 257 11.01 22.19 17.06
N ASN A 258 10.18 23.21 16.94
CA ASN A 258 10.58 24.59 16.59
C ASN A 258 11.34 24.65 15.25
N VAL A 259 10.95 23.80 14.29
CA VAL A 259 11.48 23.84 12.91
C VAL A 259 10.76 24.94 12.13
N GLN A 260 11.51 25.80 11.48
CA GLN A 260 10.94 26.79 10.57
C GLN A 260 10.57 26.13 9.25
N VAL A 261 9.28 26.09 8.90
CA VAL A 261 8.80 25.34 7.74
C VAL A 261 8.02 26.23 6.78
N VAL A 262 8.41 26.20 5.51
CA VAL A 262 7.52 26.59 4.42
C VAL A 262 6.77 25.35 3.96
N ALA A 263 5.46 25.30 4.24
CA ALA A 263 4.61 24.16 3.91
C ALA A 263 4.00 24.34 2.51
N LEU A 264 4.26 23.39 1.63
CA LEU A 264 3.65 23.31 0.30
C LEU A 264 2.63 22.18 0.27
N ASN A 265 1.52 22.37 -0.47
CA ASN A 265 0.50 21.35 -0.70
C ASN A 265 0.02 20.65 0.59
N ALA A 266 -0.11 21.41 1.69
CA ALA A 266 -0.48 20.87 3.01
C ALA A 266 -1.98 20.60 3.17
N ALA A 267 -2.83 21.19 2.32
CA ALA A 267 -4.25 20.90 2.30
C ALA A 267 -4.51 19.54 1.63
N VAL A 268 -5.36 18.71 2.25
CA VAL A 268 -5.77 17.45 1.66
C VAL A 268 -6.70 17.69 0.48
N GLU A 269 -6.30 17.30 -0.73
CA GLU A 269 -7.10 17.43 -1.94
C GLU A 269 -7.13 16.08 -2.69
N GLU A 270 -8.27 15.39 -2.63
CA GLU A 270 -8.45 14.04 -3.22
C GLU A 270 -8.05 13.97 -4.71
N THR A 271 -8.28 15.04 -5.47
CA THR A 271 -8.00 15.08 -6.91
C THR A 271 -6.53 15.29 -7.25
N LYS A 272 -5.72 15.72 -6.28
CA LYS A 272 -4.29 16.02 -6.46
C LYS A 272 -3.36 14.99 -5.83
N MET A 273 -3.90 13.99 -5.15
CA MET A 273 -3.12 12.95 -4.49
C MET A 273 -2.42 11.99 -5.46
N SER A 274 -2.93 11.86 -6.68
CA SER A 274 -2.32 11.04 -7.73
C SER A 274 -1.95 11.92 -8.89
N ILE A 275 -0.68 11.93 -9.26
CA ILE A 275 -0.11 12.77 -10.32
C ILE A 275 0.70 11.92 -11.28
N ARG A 276 0.85 12.37 -12.53
CA ARG A 276 1.70 11.68 -13.50
C ARG A 276 3.18 11.83 -13.15
N THR A 277 3.99 10.95 -13.68
CA THR A 277 5.45 10.99 -13.44
C THR A 277 6.07 12.32 -13.88
N GLU A 278 5.62 12.90 -14.99
CA GLU A 278 6.09 14.19 -15.48
C GLU A 278 5.73 15.33 -14.52
N GLU A 279 4.51 15.33 -13.99
CA GLU A 279 4.05 16.31 -13.01
C GLU A 279 4.80 16.17 -11.69
N PHE A 280 5.12 14.94 -11.30
CA PHE A 280 5.95 14.67 -10.13
C PHE A 280 7.37 15.23 -10.30
N GLN A 281 8.01 15.01 -11.45
CA GLN A 281 9.33 15.57 -11.74
C GLN A 281 9.31 17.10 -11.77
N HIS A 282 8.27 17.68 -12.37
CA HIS A 282 8.09 19.13 -12.37
C HIS A 282 7.94 19.69 -10.94
N SER A 283 7.18 19.04 -10.07
CA SER A 283 7.01 19.46 -8.68
C SER A 283 8.29 19.38 -7.85
N LEU A 284 9.14 18.38 -8.12
CA LEU A 284 10.49 18.33 -7.51
C LEU A 284 11.37 19.47 -8.00
N GLY A 285 11.31 19.82 -9.29
CA GLY A 285 12.01 20.99 -9.82
C GLY A 285 11.55 22.30 -9.19
N GLN A 286 10.24 22.47 -8.97
CA GLN A 286 9.69 23.63 -8.25
C GLN A 286 10.17 23.69 -6.79
N LEU A 287 10.16 22.55 -6.08
CA LEU A 287 10.70 22.47 -4.73
C LEU A 287 12.18 22.88 -4.69
N ALA A 288 12.98 22.41 -5.65
CA ALA A 288 14.39 22.76 -5.78
C ALA A 288 14.61 24.28 -5.93
N GLN A 289 13.85 24.92 -6.83
CA GLN A 289 13.91 26.37 -7.03
C GLN A 289 13.50 27.16 -5.78
N ILE A 290 12.48 26.72 -5.07
CA ILE A 290 12.02 27.34 -3.83
C ILE A 290 13.12 27.25 -2.75
N CYS A 291 13.76 26.08 -2.60
CA CYS A 291 14.85 25.89 -1.64
C CYS A 291 16.03 26.80 -1.94
N GLU A 292 16.45 26.89 -3.19
CA GLU A 292 17.54 27.76 -3.63
C GLU A 292 17.25 29.24 -3.35
N VAL A 293 16.04 29.72 -3.71
CA VAL A 293 15.64 31.12 -3.51
C VAL A 293 15.51 31.50 -2.03
N LEU A 294 15.04 30.57 -1.21
CA LEU A 294 14.83 30.80 0.23
C LEU A 294 16.08 30.47 1.08
N GLU A 295 17.15 30.00 0.45
CA GLU A 295 18.39 29.57 1.13
C GLU A 295 18.09 28.61 2.30
N THR A 296 17.19 27.64 2.07
CA THR A 296 16.78 26.69 3.10
C THR A 296 17.81 25.58 3.27
N ALA A 297 17.94 25.04 4.49
CA ALA A 297 18.88 23.95 4.76
C ALA A 297 18.54 22.67 4.00
N ILE A 298 17.26 22.41 3.76
CA ILE A 298 16.76 21.20 3.09
C ILE A 298 15.34 21.38 2.56
N GLY A 299 15.04 20.79 1.43
CA GLY A 299 13.69 20.58 0.92
C GLY A 299 13.31 19.11 0.99
N ALA A 300 12.06 18.83 1.35
CA ALA A 300 11.53 17.48 1.42
C ALA A 300 10.16 17.40 0.77
N ARG A 301 9.96 16.46 -0.16
CA ARG A 301 8.63 16.08 -0.64
C ARG A 301 8.28 14.71 -0.08
N LEU A 302 7.13 14.62 0.59
CA LEU A 302 6.60 13.34 1.06
C LEU A 302 5.77 12.67 -0.05
N ASP A 303 5.73 11.35 -0.06
CA ASP A 303 4.73 10.65 -0.87
C ASP A 303 3.36 10.68 -0.18
N VAL A 304 2.32 10.34 -0.93
CA VAL A 304 0.93 10.38 -0.46
C VAL A 304 0.71 9.45 0.75
N GLY A 305 1.38 8.32 0.78
CA GLY A 305 1.29 7.37 1.90
C GLY A 305 2.11 7.75 3.12
N GLY A 306 3.07 8.68 2.98
CA GLY A 306 4.01 9.04 4.05
C GLY A 306 5.13 8.01 4.28
N GLU A 307 5.35 7.08 3.34
CA GLU A 307 6.40 6.06 3.44
C GLU A 307 7.71 6.46 2.76
N ARG A 308 7.68 7.45 1.88
CA ARG A 308 8.84 7.89 1.11
C ARG A 308 9.05 9.37 1.23
N VAL A 309 10.32 9.77 1.24
CA VAL A 309 10.73 11.16 1.18
C VAL A 309 11.70 11.36 0.01
N TYR A 310 11.48 12.44 -0.72
CA TYR A 310 12.35 12.92 -1.78
C TYR A 310 12.99 14.21 -1.28
N VAL A 311 14.32 14.26 -1.30
CA VAL A 311 15.09 15.32 -0.66
C VAL A 311 15.75 16.19 -1.71
N VAL A 312 15.78 17.48 -1.44
CA VAL A 312 16.52 18.49 -2.17
C VAL A 312 17.48 19.15 -1.18
N ASP A 313 18.71 19.34 -1.57
CA ASP A 313 19.73 19.98 -0.73
C ASP A 313 19.61 21.54 -0.77
N ASP A 314 20.47 22.20 -0.01
CA ASP A 314 20.58 23.66 0.10
C ASP A 314 20.97 24.38 -1.22
N LEU A 315 21.47 23.65 -2.19
CA LEU A 315 21.83 24.14 -3.53
C LEU A 315 20.75 23.83 -4.58
N GLY A 316 19.55 23.41 -4.19
CA GLY A 316 18.48 23.06 -5.11
C GLY A 316 18.70 21.75 -5.88
N ARG A 317 19.59 20.85 -5.42
CA ARG A 317 19.89 19.61 -6.11
C ARG A 317 19.07 18.45 -5.51
N SER A 318 18.40 17.68 -6.36
CA SER A 318 17.71 16.46 -5.93
C SER A 318 18.72 15.40 -5.46
N VAL A 319 18.52 14.90 -4.25
CA VAL A 319 19.33 13.83 -3.66
C VAL A 319 18.77 12.48 -4.10
N SER A 320 19.56 11.66 -4.78
CA SER A 320 19.11 10.32 -5.18
C SER A 320 18.86 9.43 -3.95
N GLY A 321 17.97 8.44 -4.09
CA GLY A 321 17.67 7.51 -3.00
C GLY A 321 18.89 6.78 -2.45
N VAL A 322 19.86 6.42 -3.30
CA VAL A 322 21.13 5.80 -2.89
C VAL A 322 21.97 6.77 -2.06
N MET A 323 22.10 8.02 -2.50
CA MET A 323 22.85 9.05 -1.76
C MET A 323 22.18 9.38 -0.42
N LEU A 324 20.85 9.46 -0.40
CA LEU A 324 20.09 9.69 0.83
C LEU A 324 20.30 8.53 1.81
N THR A 325 20.21 7.29 1.34
CA THR A 325 20.47 6.10 2.17
C THR A 325 21.88 6.11 2.74
N ALA A 326 22.90 6.44 1.92
CA ALA A 326 24.28 6.57 2.38
C ALA A 326 24.44 7.67 3.44
N ALA A 327 23.86 8.84 3.22
CA ALA A 327 23.92 9.96 4.16
C ALA A 327 23.27 9.61 5.49
N VAL A 328 22.08 9.00 5.47
CA VAL A 328 21.37 8.55 6.69
C VAL A 328 22.17 7.48 7.42
N ALA A 329 22.74 6.49 6.70
CA ALA A 329 23.59 5.45 7.27
C ALA A 329 24.81 6.04 8.00
N ILE A 330 25.53 6.95 7.34
CA ILE A 330 26.70 7.65 7.93
C ILE A 330 26.30 8.42 9.18
N MET A 331 25.22 9.19 9.12
CA MET A 331 24.74 9.97 10.27
C MET A 331 24.34 9.07 11.43
N ALA A 332 23.63 7.97 11.15
CA ALA A 332 23.22 7.01 12.18
C ALA A 332 24.40 6.33 12.86
N LEU A 333 25.39 5.86 12.09
CA LEU A 333 26.62 5.25 12.62
C LEU A 333 27.43 6.26 13.46
N ARG A 334 27.58 7.47 12.98
CA ARG A 334 28.31 8.54 13.73
C ARG A 334 27.61 8.90 15.03
N SER A 335 26.27 9.03 15.02
CA SER A 335 25.51 9.40 16.21
C SER A 335 25.55 8.33 17.30
N ARG A 336 25.73 7.06 16.91
CA ARG A 336 25.81 5.90 17.83
C ARG A 336 27.24 5.47 18.18
N GLY A 337 28.23 6.08 17.59
CA GLY A 337 29.64 5.69 17.77
C GLY A 337 30.03 4.37 17.08
N GLY A 338 29.30 3.97 16.06
CA GLY A 338 29.46 2.74 15.30
C GLY A 338 28.25 1.80 15.38
N GLY A 339 28.33 0.63 14.75
CA GLY A 339 27.24 -0.37 14.77
C GLY A 339 27.25 -1.26 13.53
N VAL A 340 26.25 -2.13 13.43
CA VAL A 340 26.01 -2.99 12.28
C VAL A 340 24.91 -2.36 11.42
N LEU A 341 25.20 -2.17 10.13
CA LEU A 341 24.24 -1.68 9.16
C LEU A 341 23.79 -2.82 8.25
N VAL A 342 22.50 -3.10 8.22
CA VAL A 342 21.91 -4.03 7.27
C VAL A 342 21.30 -3.24 6.11
N ILE A 343 21.75 -3.49 4.91
CA ILE A 343 21.31 -2.80 3.68
C ILE A 343 20.81 -3.82 2.66
N PRO A 344 19.92 -3.43 1.73
CA PRO A 344 19.54 -4.28 0.61
C PRO A 344 20.75 -4.63 -0.27
N ASP A 345 20.82 -5.87 -0.74
CA ASP A 345 21.84 -6.38 -1.65
C ASP A 345 21.84 -5.71 -3.05
N THR A 346 20.75 -5.04 -3.37
CA THR A 346 20.57 -4.25 -4.60
C THR A 346 21.27 -2.90 -4.57
N LEU A 347 21.80 -2.46 -3.42
CA LEU A 347 22.57 -1.24 -3.32
C LEU A 347 23.99 -1.40 -3.87
N PRO A 348 24.60 -0.31 -4.38
CA PRO A 348 25.99 -0.36 -4.90
C PRO A 348 26.98 -0.80 -3.83
N ASN A 349 27.98 -1.62 -4.21
CA ASN A 349 29.03 -2.12 -3.31
C ASN A 349 29.83 -1.02 -2.59
N VAL A 350 29.77 0.22 -3.05
CA VAL A 350 30.39 1.35 -2.35
C VAL A 350 29.78 1.55 -0.95
N MET A 351 28.55 1.10 -0.72
CA MET A 351 27.88 1.17 0.57
C MET A 351 28.55 0.29 1.64
N GLU A 352 29.29 -0.75 1.25
CA GLU A 352 30.04 -1.61 2.17
C GLU A 352 31.27 -0.88 2.80
N LYS A 353 31.63 0.29 2.25
CA LYS A 353 32.78 1.09 2.70
C LYS A 353 32.38 2.22 3.66
N ILE A 354 31.10 2.34 3.97
CA ILE A 354 30.55 3.29 4.93
C ILE A 354 30.70 2.76 6.37
#